data_a2fbbe64f1cc14f264d490d147877d83
#
_entry.id   a2fbbe64f1cc14f264d490d147877d83
#
_cell.length_a   1.000
_cell.length_b   1.000
_cell.length_c   1.000
_cell.angle_alpha   90.00
_cell.angle_beta   90.00
_cell.angle_gamma   90.00
#
_symmetry.space_group_name_H-M   'P 1'
#
loop_
_entity.id
_entity.type
_entity.pdbx_description
1 polymer ?
#
loop_
_entity_poly.entity_id
_entity_poly.type
_entity_poly.pdbx_seq_one_letter_code
_entity_poly.pdbx_strand_id
1 'polypeptide(L)'
;LPPGTNPGPTIAATAAAYAANIKTIVNELNAAGAKHIVVWNTPNIGLAPAVEAAGAQASGLGSLIALSMNTALGLQLAGETDVSMFDIFGLGTQIALDPAAFGFTNATDACGAAPVGTDCSKYVYWDGIHPTAAGHLVIADAFLTIASPVPELGTWAMMLLGFAGVGFMVYRQKSTLMAA
;
A
#
# COMPACT_ATOMS: atom_id res chain seq x y z
N LEU A 1 -6.49 8.46 -27.32
CA LEU A 1 -6.92 7.69 -28.48
C LEU A 1 -7.80 8.56 -29.37
N PRO A 2 -7.74 8.44 -30.73
CA PRO A 2 -8.64 9.19 -31.61
C PRO A 2 -10.11 8.90 -31.30
N PRO A 3 -11.01 9.88 -31.53
CA PRO A 3 -12.45 9.67 -31.33
C PRO A 3 -12.97 8.45 -32.08
N GLY A 4 -13.75 7.59 -31.43
CA GLY A 4 -14.31 6.36 -32.01
C GLY A 4 -13.39 5.14 -31.99
N THR A 5 -12.16 5.25 -31.47
CA THR A 5 -11.27 4.09 -31.31
C THR A 5 -11.75 3.23 -30.15
N ASN A 6 -11.87 1.90 -30.38
CA ASN A 6 -12.10 0.95 -29.28
C ASN A 6 -10.87 0.90 -28.36
N PRO A 7 -10.96 1.28 -27.08
CA PRO A 7 -9.82 1.27 -26.17
C PRO A 7 -9.42 -0.14 -25.72
N GLY A 8 -10.27 -1.14 -25.90
CA GLY A 8 -10.10 -2.50 -25.36
C GLY A 8 -8.73 -3.13 -25.65
N PRO A 9 -8.27 -3.18 -26.92
CA PRO A 9 -6.95 -3.76 -27.24
C PRO A 9 -5.80 -3.04 -26.56
N THR A 10 -5.84 -1.71 -26.46
CA THR A 10 -4.80 -0.90 -25.77
C THR A 10 -4.81 -1.18 -24.26
N ILE A 11 -5.99 -1.23 -23.64
CA ILE A 11 -6.14 -1.56 -22.23
C ILE A 11 -5.58 -2.95 -21.94
N ALA A 12 -5.92 -3.95 -22.74
CA ALA A 12 -5.45 -5.32 -22.57
C ALA A 12 -3.92 -5.42 -22.72
N ALA A 13 -3.33 -4.76 -23.71
CA ALA A 13 -1.88 -4.73 -23.91
C ALA A 13 -1.17 -4.03 -22.76
N THR A 14 -1.70 -2.91 -22.29
CA THR A 14 -1.14 -2.17 -21.13
C THR A 14 -1.23 -3.00 -19.85
N ALA A 15 -2.35 -3.65 -19.59
CA ALA A 15 -2.55 -4.51 -18.43
C ALA A 15 -1.58 -5.71 -18.43
N ALA A 16 -1.39 -6.34 -19.58
CA ALA A 16 -0.43 -7.44 -19.74
C ALA A 16 1.02 -6.98 -19.50
N ALA A 17 1.41 -5.84 -20.07
CA ALA A 17 2.74 -5.27 -19.88
C ALA A 17 3.00 -4.88 -18.41
N TYR A 18 2.03 -4.24 -17.76
CA TYR A 18 2.08 -3.93 -16.33
C TYR A 18 2.32 -5.18 -15.49
N ALA A 19 1.49 -6.20 -15.67
CA ALA A 19 1.59 -7.44 -14.91
C ALA A 19 2.92 -8.16 -15.13
N ALA A 20 3.42 -8.20 -16.39
CA ALA A 20 4.72 -8.79 -16.72
C ALA A 20 5.89 -8.03 -16.06
N ASN A 21 5.84 -6.69 -16.01
CA ASN A 21 6.86 -5.89 -15.36
C ASN A 21 6.89 -6.14 -13.85
N ILE A 22 5.73 -6.18 -13.19
CA ILE A 22 5.66 -6.51 -11.75
C ILE A 22 6.20 -7.92 -11.49
N LYS A 23 5.86 -8.90 -12.34
CA LYS A 23 6.41 -10.26 -12.23
C LYS A 23 7.93 -10.28 -12.35
N THR A 24 8.50 -9.49 -13.25
CA THR A 24 9.95 -9.35 -13.38
C THR A 24 10.57 -8.83 -12.09
N ILE A 25 9.98 -7.76 -11.49
CA ILE A 25 10.44 -7.21 -10.21
C ILE A 25 10.36 -8.25 -9.10
N VAL A 26 9.26 -8.99 -9.00
CA VAL A 26 9.10 -10.07 -8.01
C VAL A 26 10.17 -11.13 -8.18
N ASN A 27 10.46 -11.56 -9.41
CA ASN A 27 11.50 -12.55 -9.69
C ASN A 27 12.90 -12.04 -9.28
N GLU A 28 13.20 -10.77 -9.55
CA GLU A 28 14.48 -10.14 -9.15
C GLU A 28 14.62 -10.06 -7.63
N LEU A 29 13.55 -9.68 -6.91
CA LEU A 29 13.52 -9.65 -5.45
C LEU A 29 13.72 -11.05 -4.86
N ASN A 30 13.03 -12.06 -5.40
CA ASN A 30 13.20 -13.45 -4.98
C ASN A 30 14.63 -13.95 -5.22
N ALA A 31 15.22 -13.64 -6.40
CA ALA A 31 16.60 -13.97 -6.71
C ALA A 31 17.60 -13.28 -5.77
N ALA A 32 17.27 -12.06 -5.29
CA ALA A 32 18.04 -11.34 -4.28
C ALA A 32 17.82 -11.87 -2.85
N GLY A 33 16.93 -12.83 -2.64
CA GLY A 33 16.71 -13.50 -1.35
C GLY A 33 15.55 -12.94 -0.53
N ALA A 34 14.68 -12.09 -1.09
CA ALA A 34 13.46 -11.66 -0.41
C ALA A 34 12.56 -12.86 -0.11
N LYS A 35 11.98 -12.90 1.11
CA LYS A 35 11.12 -14.01 1.58
C LYS A 35 9.67 -13.59 1.79
N HIS A 36 9.42 -12.31 1.89
CA HIS A 36 8.09 -11.73 2.08
C HIS A 36 7.97 -10.52 1.17
N ILE A 37 7.23 -10.68 0.08
CA ILE A 37 6.98 -9.61 -0.88
C ILE A 37 5.51 -9.26 -0.80
N VAL A 38 5.19 -7.99 -0.59
CA VAL A 38 3.81 -7.51 -0.69
C VAL A 38 3.68 -6.67 -1.95
N VAL A 39 2.82 -7.10 -2.85
CA VAL A 39 2.51 -6.37 -4.07
C VAL A 39 1.18 -5.65 -3.88
N TRP A 40 1.18 -4.34 -4.10
CA TRP A 40 -0.04 -3.55 -4.12
C TRP A 40 -0.66 -3.62 -5.51
N ASN A 41 -1.95 -3.85 -5.58
CA ASN A 41 -2.66 -3.71 -6.84
C ASN A 41 -2.87 -2.23 -7.21
N THR A 42 -3.39 -1.94 -8.40
CA THR A 42 -3.66 -0.56 -8.85
C THR A 42 -4.91 -0.03 -8.14
N PRO A 43 -4.87 1.17 -7.53
CA PRO A 43 -6.06 1.77 -6.93
C PRO A 43 -7.14 2.06 -7.97
N ASN A 44 -8.40 2.15 -7.54
CA ASN A 44 -9.52 2.51 -8.41
C ASN A 44 -9.45 4.02 -8.76
N ILE A 45 -8.60 4.36 -9.71
CA ILE A 45 -8.38 5.76 -10.12
C ILE A 45 -9.65 6.42 -10.67
N GLY A 46 -10.62 5.64 -11.14
CA GLY A 46 -11.91 6.16 -11.61
C GLY A 46 -12.74 6.85 -10.52
N LEU A 47 -12.44 6.58 -9.24
CA LEU A 47 -13.08 7.21 -8.08
C LEU A 47 -12.30 8.42 -7.55
N ALA A 48 -11.17 8.78 -8.17
CA ALA A 48 -10.44 9.98 -7.78
C ALA A 48 -11.19 11.24 -8.23
N PRO A 49 -11.35 12.26 -7.36
CA PRO A 49 -12.13 13.47 -7.67
C PRO A 49 -11.74 14.14 -8.99
N ALA A 50 -10.45 14.20 -9.32
CA ALA A 50 -9.98 14.78 -10.57
C ALA A 50 -10.41 13.98 -11.80
N VAL A 51 -10.59 12.66 -11.68
CA VAL A 51 -11.08 11.80 -12.77
C VAL A 51 -12.59 11.88 -12.86
N GLU A 52 -13.30 11.90 -11.73
CA GLU A 52 -14.76 12.07 -11.69
C GLU A 52 -15.18 13.45 -12.26
N ALA A 53 -14.40 14.50 -11.98
CA ALA A 53 -14.62 15.83 -12.54
C ALA A 53 -14.48 15.88 -14.07
N ALA A 54 -13.77 14.94 -14.68
CA ALA A 54 -13.71 14.77 -16.14
C ALA A 54 -14.94 14.05 -16.72
N GLY A 55 -15.89 13.65 -15.88
CA GLY A 55 -17.19 13.08 -16.23
C GLY A 55 -17.24 11.54 -16.14
N ALA A 56 -18.48 11.02 -16.16
CA ALA A 56 -18.76 9.60 -15.92
C ALA A 56 -18.03 8.65 -16.87
N GLN A 57 -17.78 9.08 -18.11
CA GLN A 57 -17.02 8.28 -19.06
C GLN A 57 -15.55 8.12 -18.65
N ALA A 58 -14.92 9.19 -18.18
CA ALA A 58 -13.55 9.18 -17.69
C ALA A 58 -13.43 8.32 -16.43
N SER A 59 -14.35 8.48 -15.48
CA SER A 59 -14.45 7.70 -14.26
C SER A 59 -14.61 6.19 -14.57
N GLY A 60 -15.57 5.84 -15.42
CA GLY A 60 -15.78 4.44 -15.85
C GLY A 60 -14.57 3.84 -16.57
N LEU A 61 -13.91 4.61 -17.44
CA LEU A 61 -12.69 4.17 -18.12
C LEU A 61 -11.53 3.99 -17.15
N GLY A 62 -11.34 4.90 -16.19
CA GLY A 62 -10.33 4.80 -15.15
C GLY A 62 -10.49 3.54 -14.31
N SER A 63 -11.72 3.26 -13.87
CA SER A 63 -12.04 2.03 -13.13
C SER A 63 -11.81 0.77 -13.96
N LEU A 64 -12.18 0.78 -15.25
CA LEU A 64 -11.98 -0.36 -16.16
C LEU A 64 -10.48 -0.64 -16.38
N ILE A 65 -9.66 0.39 -16.57
CA ILE A 65 -8.21 0.25 -16.73
C ILE A 65 -7.61 -0.38 -15.47
N ALA A 66 -7.90 0.18 -14.30
CA ALA A 66 -7.38 -0.33 -13.03
C ALA A 66 -7.81 -1.79 -12.79
N LEU A 67 -9.07 -2.13 -13.03
CA LEU A 67 -9.58 -3.49 -12.90
C LEU A 67 -8.88 -4.46 -13.87
N SER A 68 -8.67 -4.04 -15.12
CA SER A 68 -7.97 -4.85 -16.13
C SER A 68 -6.52 -5.13 -15.72
N MET A 69 -5.82 -4.11 -15.21
CA MET A 69 -4.44 -4.24 -14.69
C MET A 69 -4.40 -5.20 -13.50
N ASN A 70 -5.32 -5.08 -12.56
CA ASN A 70 -5.39 -5.92 -11.37
C ASN A 70 -5.74 -7.37 -11.71
N THR A 71 -6.62 -7.58 -12.68
CA THR A 71 -6.94 -8.92 -13.18
C THR A 71 -5.71 -9.59 -13.80
N ALA A 72 -5.00 -8.87 -14.69
CA ALA A 72 -3.79 -9.38 -15.31
C ALA A 72 -2.69 -9.66 -14.26
N LEU A 73 -2.54 -8.77 -13.27
CA LEU A 73 -1.58 -8.93 -12.17
C LEU A 73 -1.88 -10.18 -11.33
N GLY A 74 -3.14 -10.37 -10.93
CA GLY A 74 -3.55 -11.55 -10.17
C GLY A 74 -3.28 -12.86 -10.91
N LEU A 75 -3.55 -12.90 -12.22
CA LEU A 75 -3.23 -14.06 -13.05
C LEU A 75 -1.70 -14.29 -13.17
N GLN A 76 -0.93 -13.22 -13.30
CA GLN A 76 0.52 -13.31 -13.48
C GLN A 76 1.25 -13.74 -12.19
N LEU A 77 0.71 -13.39 -11.02
CA LEU A 77 1.26 -13.76 -9.72
C LEU A 77 0.60 -15.02 -9.12
N ALA A 78 -0.34 -15.64 -9.83
CA ALA A 78 -0.97 -16.87 -9.39
C ALA A 78 0.10 -17.98 -9.19
N GLY A 79 0.12 -18.57 -7.98
CA GLY A 79 1.09 -19.61 -7.63
C GLY A 79 2.39 -19.12 -6.98
N GLU A 80 2.61 -17.80 -6.87
CA GLU A 80 3.72 -17.27 -6.07
C GLU A 80 3.42 -17.43 -4.58
N THR A 81 4.22 -18.23 -3.88
CA THR A 81 3.99 -18.55 -2.45
C THR A 81 4.55 -17.51 -1.49
N ASP A 82 5.56 -16.76 -1.94
CA ASP A 82 6.26 -15.74 -1.14
C ASP A 82 5.72 -14.32 -1.39
N VAL A 83 4.60 -14.21 -2.12
CA VAL A 83 3.95 -12.95 -2.50
C VAL A 83 2.57 -12.85 -1.86
N SER A 84 2.33 -11.76 -1.16
CA SER A 84 1.00 -11.37 -0.69
C SER A 84 0.50 -10.17 -1.51
N MET A 85 -0.81 -10.10 -1.76
CA MET A 85 -1.43 -8.98 -2.47
C MET A 85 -2.12 -8.05 -1.48
N PHE A 86 -1.83 -6.74 -1.57
CA PHE A 86 -2.61 -5.71 -0.89
C PHE A 86 -3.64 -5.12 -1.84
N ASP A 87 -4.93 -5.28 -1.50
CA ASP A 87 -6.04 -4.81 -2.32
C ASP A 87 -6.38 -3.34 -2.05
N ILE A 88 -5.55 -2.42 -2.57
CA ILE A 88 -5.82 -0.98 -2.49
C ILE A 88 -7.00 -0.57 -3.38
N PHE A 89 -7.31 -1.33 -4.45
CA PHE A 89 -8.48 -1.12 -5.28
C PHE A 89 -9.78 -1.32 -4.48
N GLY A 90 -9.86 -2.45 -3.78
CA GLY A 90 -11.01 -2.77 -2.92
C GLY A 90 -11.16 -1.81 -1.77
N LEU A 91 -10.06 -1.48 -1.08
CA LEU A 91 -10.05 -0.52 0.04
C LEU A 91 -10.55 0.86 -0.44
N GLY A 92 -9.99 1.41 -1.51
CA GLY A 92 -10.42 2.71 -2.05
C GLY A 92 -11.88 2.72 -2.49
N THR A 93 -12.37 1.61 -3.06
CA THR A 93 -13.77 1.45 -3.42
C THR A 93 -14.69 1.44 -2.18
N GLN A 94 -14.30 0.74 -1.11
CA GLN A 94 -15.05 0.74 0.16
C GLN A 94 -15.09 2.13 0.80
N ILE A 95 -13.96 2.84 0.83
CA ILE A 95 -13.89 4.21 1.34
C ILE A 95 -14.84 5.15 0.54
N ALA A 96 -14.90 5.01 -0.78
CA ALA A 96 -15.79 5.81 -1.61
C ALA A 96 -17.27 5.50 -1.38
N LEU A 97 -17.62 4.23 -1.11
CA LEU A 97 -19.00 3.80 -0.86
C LEU A 97 -19.49 4.19 0.54
N ASP A 98 -18.64 4.12 1.54
CA ASP A 98 -18.97 4.48 2.93
C ASP A 98 -17.76 5.18 3.59
N PRO A 99 -17.52 6.46 3.27
CA PRO A 99 -16.41 7.19 3.85
C PRO A 99 -16.53 7.35 5.38
N ALA A 100 -17.75 7.36 5.93
CA ALA A 100 -17.98 7.51 7.34
C ALA A 100 -17.44 6.33 8.16
N ALA A 101 -17.50 5.10 7.63
CA ALA A 101 -16.90 3.92 8.25
C ALA A 101 -15.39 4.04 8.45
N PHE A 102 -14.72 4.92 7.70
CA PHE A 102 -13.29 5.20 7.75
C PHE A 102 -12.95 6.55 8.42
N GLY A 103 -13.94 7.23 9.00
CA GLY A 103 -13.77 8.51 9.72
C GLY A 103 -13.77 9.75 8.83
N PHE A 104 -14.12 9.60 7.54
CA PHE A 104 -14.21 10.71 6.59
C PHE A 104 -15.63 11.22 6.43
N THR A 105 -15.76 12.49 6.07
CA THR A 105 -17.03 13.11 5.67
C THR A 105 -17.02 13.55 4.20
N ASN A 106 -15.85 13.51 3.56
CA ASN A 106 -15.69 13.92 2.16
C ASN A 106 -14.69 12.98 1.44
N ALA A 107 -15.18 12.29 0.42
CA ALA A 107 -14.41 11.40 -0.45
C ALA A 107 -14.42 11.88 -1.93
N THR A 108 -15.01 13.03 -2.22
CA THR A 108 -15.26 13.52 -3.58
C THR A 108 -14.56 14.82 -3.94
N ASP A 109 -14.00 15.53 -2.93
CA ASP A 109 -13.34 16.80 -3.15
C ASP A 109 -11.87 16.78 -2.71
N ALA A 110 -11.09 17.71 -3.26
CA ALA A 110 -9.72 17.96 -2.87
C ALA A 110 -9.68 18.93 -1.67
N CYS A 111 -9.17 18.51 -0.51
CA CYS A 111 -9.04 19.37 0.65
C CYS A 111 -8.11 20.57 0.41
N GLY A 112 -7.06 20.40 -0.40
CA GLY A 112 -6.15 21.50 -0.74
C GLY A 112 -6.80 22.63 -1.54
N ALA A 113 -7.97 22.39 -2.15
CA ALA A 113 -8.78 23.41 -2.83
C ALA A 113 -9.87 24.03 -1.94
N ALA A 114 -10.05 23.50 -0.72
CA ALA A 114 -11.05 23.99 0.22
C ALA A 114 -10.59 25.31 0.90
N PRO A 115 -11.51 26.08 1.52
CA PRO A 115 -11.17 27.31 2.25
C PRO A 115 -10.08 27.09 3.30
N VAL A 116 -9.25 28.11 3.53
CA VAL A 116 -8.20 28.07 4.56
C VAL A 116 -8.83 27.81 5.93
N GLY A 117 -8.26 26.86 6.66
CA GLY A 117 -8.77 26.40 7.97
C GLY A 117 -9.69 25.18 7.90
N THR A 118 -9.94 24.63 6.70
CA THR A 118 -10.67 23.37 6.55
C THR A 118 -9.91 22.22 7.21
N ASP A 119 -10.63 21.40 7.98
CA ASP A 119 -10.06 20.20 8.60
C ASP A 119 -9.89 19.08 7.56
N CYS A 120 -8.67 18.94 7.03
CA CYS A 120 -8.34 17.92 6.04
C CYS A 120 -8.31 16.50 6.60
N SER A 121 -8.40 16.31 7.92
CA SER A 121 -8.52 14.97 8.50
C SER A 121 -9.86 14.31 8.15
N LYS A 122 -10.82 15.06 7.66
CA LYS A 122 -12.15 14.62 7.23
C LYS A 122 -12.26 14.35 5.74
N TYR A 123 -11.20 14.59 4.98
CA TYR A 123 -11.16 14.40 3.53
C TYR A 123 -10.27 13.20 3.19
N VAL A 124 -10.70 12.40 2.20
CA VAL A 124 -9.88 11.31 1.65
C VAL A 124 -8.73 11.88 0.81
N TYR A 125 -9.02 12.88 -0.04
CA TYR A 125 -8.08 13.40 -1.03
C TYR A 125 -7.55 14.80 -0.69
N TRP A 126 -6.24 15.00 -0.95
CA TRP A 126 -5.57 16.28 -0.80
C TRP A 126 -5.72 17.17 -2.04
N ASP A 127 -5.37 16.65 -3.22
CA ASP A 127 -5.34 17.38 -4.50
C ASP A 127 -6.29 16.79 -5.56
N GLY A 128 -7.16 15.90 -5.15
CA GLY A 128 -8.10 15.19 -6.03
C GLY A 128 -7.56 13.90 -6.63
N ILE A 129 -6.30 13.55 -6.39
CA ILE A 129 -5.68 12.28 -6.78
C ILE A 129 -5.03 11.59 -5.58
N HIS A 130 -4.21 12.33 -4.82
CA HIS A 130 -3.43 11.79 -3.73
C HIS A 130 -4.21 11.86 -2.40
N PRO A 131 -4.10 10.83 -1.54
CA PRO A 131 -4.73 10.84 -0.24
C PRO A 131 -4.20 11.97 0.66
N THR A 132 -5.03 12.42 1.60
CA THR A 132 -4.59 13.24 2.74
C THR A 132 -3.70 12.43 3.70
N ALA A 133 -3.12 13.10 4.69
CA ALA A 133 -2.43 12.39 5.77
C ALA A 133 -3.35 11.37 6.48
N ALA A 134 -4.63 11.73 6.71
CA ALA A 134 -5.62 10.82 7.28
C ALA A 134 -5.93 9.64 6.35
N GLY A 135 -6.03 9.89 5.03
CA GLY A 135 -6.17 8.83 4.02
C GLY A 135 -4.99 7.87 4.02
N HIS A 136 -3.77 8.38 4.13
CA HIS A 136 -2.58 7.53 4.24
C HIS A 136 -2.56 6.69 5.53
N LEU A 137 -3.08 7.21 6.66
CA LEU A 137 -3.18 6.42 7.89
C LEU A 137 -4.15 5.24 7.72
N VAL A 138 -5.31 5.45 7.13
CA VAL A 138 -6.26 4.36 6.84
C VAL A 138 -5.63 3.29 5.95
N ILE A 139 -4.89 3.71 4.91
CA ILE A 139 -4.17 2.77 4.02
C ILE A 139 -3.10 2.01 4.81
N ALA A 140 -2.32 2.69 5.65
CA ALA A 140 -1.28 2.07 6.46
C ALA A 140 -1.85 1.04 7.44
N ASP A 141 -2.95 1.39 8.14
CA ASP A 141 -3.61 0.48 9.08
C ASP A 141 -4.14 -0.77 8.37
N ALA A 142 -4.78 -0.60 7.20
CA ALA A 142 -5.22 -1.73 6.39
C ALA A 142 -4.04 -2.59 5.90
N PHE A 143 -2.94 -1.97 5.47
CA PHE A 143 -1.74 -2.67 5.04
C PHE A 143 -1.11 -3.49 6.17
N LEU A 144 -1.06 -2.97 7.40
CA LEU A 144 -0.51 -3.67 8.55
C LEU A 144 -1.25 -4.97 8.88
N THR A 145 -2.51 -5.13 8.44
CA THR A 145 -3.26 -6.38 8.65
C THR A 145 -2.73 -7.55 7.83
N ILE A 146 -2.05 -7.26 6.71
CA ILE A 146 -1.48 -8.27 5.80
C ILE A 146 0.05 -8.34 5.87
N ALA A 147 0.70 -7.25 6.27
CA ALA A 147 2.12 -7.26 6.55
C ALA A 147 2.34 -8.10 7.80
N SER A 148 2.75 -9.38 7.62
CA SER A 148 3.11 -10.22 8.77
C SER A 148 4.11 -9.47 9.64
N PRO A 149 3.87 -9.31 10.95
CA PRO A 149 4.86 -8.71 11.82
C PRO A 149 6.15 -9.52 11.67
N VAL A 150 7.22 -8.86 11.26
CA VAL A 150 8.55 -9.47 11.33
C VAL A 150 8.74 -9.92 12.77
N PRO A 151 8.98 -11.20 13.06
CA PRO A 151 9.16 -11.64 14.43
C PRO A 151 10.40 -10.97 15.01
N GLU A 152 10.21 -9.90 15.74
CA GLU A 152 11.31 -9.20 16.45
C GLU A 152 11.87 -10.02 17.61
N LEU A 153 11.31 -11.21 17.85
CA LEU A 153 11.75 -12.16 18.89
C LEU A 153 13.27 -12.39 18.87
N GLY A 154 13.88 -12.47 17.68
CA GLY A 154 15.35 -12.60 17.55
C GLY A 154 16.08 -11.33 17.99
N THR A 155 15.60 -10.15 17.62
CA THR A 155 16.20 -8.87 17.98
C THR A 155 16.08 -8.62 19.49
N TRP A 156 14.91 -8.84 20.08
CA TRP A 156 14.68 -8.75 21.52
C TRP A 156 15.54 -9.73 22.31
N ALA A 157 15.61 -11.00 21.84
CA ALA A 157 16.45 -12.02 22.47
C ALA A 157 17.95 -11.65 22.43
N MET A 158 18.45 -11.17 21.28
CA MET A 158 19.82 -10.71 21.12
C MET A 158 20.12 -9.48 21.99
N MET A 159 19.19 -8.56 22.10
CA MET A 159 19.32 -7.37 22.96
C MET A 159 19.36 -7.78 24.44
N LEU A 160 18.48 -8.67 24.89
CA LEU A 160 18.48 -9.19 26.26
C LEU A 160 19.78 -9.97 26.58
N LEU A 161 20.24 -10.81 25.66
CA LEU A 161 21.51 -11.55 25.80
C LEU A 161 22.72 -10.58 25.85
N GLY A 162 22.69 -9.52 25.03
CA GLY A 162 23.70 -8.47 25.03
C GLY A 162 23.76 -7.74 26.37
N PHE A 163 22.63 -7.30 26.90
CA PHE A 163 22.58 -6.64 28.24
C PHE A 163 22.95 -7.58 29.37
N ALA A 164 22.50 -8.84 29.33
CA ALA A 164 22.87 -9.84 30.31
C ALA A 164 24.38 -10.11 30.29
N GLY A 165 24.99 -10.21 29.10
CA GLY A 165 26.43 -10.40 28.93
C GLY A 165 27.26 -9.23 29.49
N VAL A 166 26.85 -7.98 29.16
CA VAL A 166 27.52 -6.78 29.71
C VAL A 166 27.36 -6.70 31.24
N GLY A 167 26.15 -6.95 31.75
CA GLY A 167 25.86 -6.99 33.18
C GLY A 167 26.71 -8.02 33.91
N PHE A 168 26.87 -9.21 33.35
CA PHE A 168 27.70 -10.26 33.91
C PHE A 168 29.19 -9.89 33.91
N MET A 169 29.71 -9.28 32.85
CA MET A 169 31.11 -8.80 32.83
C MET A 169 31.36 -7.76 33.90
N VAL A 170 30.48 -6.78 34.08
CA VAL A 170 30.62 -5.73 35.12
C VAL A 170 30.54 -6.35 36.52
N TYR A 171 29.64 -7.31 36.74
CA TYR A 171 29.52 -8.03 37.99
C TYR A 171 30.83 -8.79 38.33
N ARG A 172 31.40 -9.52 37.38
CA ARG A 172 32.68 -10.24 37.53
C ARG A 172 33.86 -9.30 37.87
N GLN A 173 33.93 -8.15 37.22
CA GLN A 173 34.97 -7.15 37.52
C GLN A 173 34.89 -6.61 38.96
N LYS A 174 33.67 -6.36 39.46
CA LYS A 174 33.49 -5.92 40.87
C LYS A 174 33.90 -6.99 41.87
N SER A 175 33.60 -8.26 41.62
CA SER A 175 33.94 -9.36 42.51
C SER A 175 35.46 -9.61 42.60
N THR A 176 36.21 -9.35 41.53
CA THR A 176 37.68 -9.46 41.52
C THR A 176 38.35 -8.30 42.25
N LEU A 177 37.77 -7.09 42.25
CA LEU A 177 38.30 -5.92 42.97
C LEU A 177 38.02 -5.94 44.49
N MET A 178 37.05 -6.73 44.95
CA MET A 178 36.76 -6.90 46.39
C MET A 178 37.53 -8.07 47.02
N ALA A 179 38.23 -8.89 46.22
CA ALA A 179 39.01 -10.03 46.69
C ALA A 179 40.52 -9.80 46.71
N ALA A 180 40.96 -8.57 46.37
CA ALA A 180 42.33 -8.10 46.43
C ALA A 180 42.49 -7.02 47.52
#